data_2c94dfec77d0c8d806673a7e13dd006e
#
_entry.id   2c94dfec77d0c8d806673a7e13dd006e
#
_cell.length_a   1.000
_cell.length_b   1.000
_cell.length_c   1.000
_cell.angle_alpha   90.00
_cell.angle_beta   90.00
_cell.angle_gamma   90.00
#
_symmetry.space_group_name_H-M   'P 1'
#
loop_
_entity.id
_entity.type
_entity.pdbx_description
1 polymer ?
#
loop_
_entity_poly.entity_id
_entity_poly.type
_entity_poly.pdbx_seq_one_letter_code
_entity_poly.pdbx_strand_id
1 'polypeptide(L)'
;MTGGNAAVIDRTAPAMRLLPPSTNASYSGSLLSAYLLTLFGVLTIVPGCIHSFAPDGGAGTIAGLDLSQNGRLVIALFAWAGATQIAFGIAALIVSLRYRNLVPLMLALACLERTMHALNAWVFTGAATGHRPPEHYAVLLGLPLLFAALLLSLRDRATA
;
A
#
# COMPACT_ATOMS: atom_id res chain seq x y z
N MET A 1 27.06 13.66 -59.07
CA MET A 1 27.24 14.19 -57.70
C MET A 1 26.07 13.75 -56.88
N THR A 2 26.19 12.62 -56.19
CA THR A 2 25.15 12.04 -55.33
C THR A 2 25.42 12.41 -53.90
N GLY A 3 24.71 13.39 -53.41
CA GLY A 3 24.73 13.76 -51.99
C GLY A 3 24.03 12.73 -51.14
N GLY A 4 24.80 11.89 -50.45
CA GLY A 4 24.27 10.98 -49.46
C GLY A 4 23.75 11.75 -48.21
N ASN A 5 22.43 11.73 -47.99
CA ASN A 5 21.84 12.13 -46.74
C ASN A 5 22.19 11.09 -45.68
N ALA A 6 23.25 11.34 -44.91
CA ALA A 6 23.51 10.58 -43.69
C ALA A 6 22.40 10.92 -42.69
N ALA A 7 21.46 10.02 -42.48
CA ALA A 7 20.50 10.11 -41.39
C ALA A 7 21.26 10.20 -40.07
N VAL A 8 21.20 11.36 -39.41
CA VAL A 8 21.68 11.55 -38.04
C VAL A 8 20.80 10.67 -37.14
N ILE A 9 21.29 9.54 -36.76
CA ILE A 9 20.67 8.69 -35.75
C ILE A 9 20.82 9.47 -34.43
N ASP A 10 19.74 10.12 -33.99
CA ASP A 10 19.65 10.70 -32.66
C ASP A 10 19.72 9.57 -31.61
N ARG A 11 20.91 9.38 -31.06
CA ARG A 11 21.21 8.37 -30.02
C ARG A 11 20.93 8.88 -28.61
N THR A 12 20.00 9.76 -28.42
CA THR A 12 19.50 10.07 -27.09
C THR A 12 18.50 9.00 -26.65
N ALA A 13 19.00 7.79 -26.37
CA ALA A 13 18.19 6.81 -25.65
C ALA A 13 17.71 7.47 -24.35
N PRO A 14 16.40 7.46 -24.03
CA PRO A 14 15.91 8.06 -22.79
C PRO A 14 16.64 7.42 -21.62
N ALA A 15 17.31 8.23 -20.80
CA ALA A 15 17.97 7.74 -19.60
C ALA A 15 16.96 6.93 -18.78
N MET A 16 17.30 5.68 -18.44
CA MET A 16 16.47 4.84 -17.58
C MET A 16 16.31 5.56 -16.23
N ARG A 17 15.08 5.97 -15.94
CA ARG A 17 14.73 6.63 -14.68
C ARG A 17 13.99 5.65 -13.79
N LEU A 18 14.37 5.57 -12.52
CA LEU A 18 13.65 4.76 -11.53
C LEU A 18 12.17 5.19 -11.44
N LEU A 19 11.92 6.49 -11.52
CA LEU A 19 10.56 7.05 -11.53
C LEU A 19 10.32 7.77 -12.87
N PRO A 20 9.47 7.21 -13.75
CA PRO A 20 9.08 7.87 -15.01
C PRO A 20 8.34 9.20 -14.75
N PRO A 21 8.03 10.00 -15.80
CA PRO A 21 7.26 11.23 -15.66
C PRO A 21 5.95 11.04 -14.93
N SER A 22 5.50 12.07 -14.20
CA SER A 22 4.22 12.06 -13.48
C SER A 22 3.03 11.91 -14.44
N THR A 23 2.01 11.16 -14.01
CA THR A 23 0.75 10.98 -14.74
C THR A 23 -0.42 11.74 -14.12
N ASN A 24 -0.16 12.63 -13.16
CA ASN A 24 -1.20 13.32 -12.39
C ASN A 24 -2.12 14.18 -13.26
N ALA A 25 -1.61 14.74 -14.38
CA ALA A 25 -2.40 15.56 -15.30
C ALA A 25 -3.47 14.76 -16.05
N SER A 26 -3.28 13.45 -16.22
CA SER A 26 -4.22 12.55 -16.93
C SER A 26 -5.21 11.85 -15.98
N TYR A 27 -5.20 12.16 -14.70
CA TYR A 27 -6.09 11.54 -13.72
C TYR A 27 -7.46 12.21 -13.72
N SER A 28 -8.51 11.49 -14.14
CA SER A 28 -9.90 11.96 -14.17
C SER A 28 -10.71 11.62 -12.91
N GLY A 29 -10.24 10.67 -12.09
CA GLY A 29 -10.92 10.26 -10.87
C GLY A 29 -10.89 11.30 -9.73
N SER A 30 -11.60 11.03 -8.63
CA SER A 30 -11.69 11.93 -7.48
C SER A 30 -10.32 12.14 -6.81
N LEU A 31 -9.95 13.41 -6.53
CA LEU A 31 -8.73 13.71 -5.74
C LEU A 31 -8.84 13.19 -4.30
N LEU A 32 -10.06 13.09 -3.75
CA LEU A 32 -10.27 12.53 -2.42
C LEU A 32 -9.77 11.09 -2.34
N SER A 33 -9.99 10.27 -3.39
CA SER A 33 -9.45 8.90 -3.42
C SER A 33 -7.93 8.86 -3.43
N ALA A 34 -7.26 9.80 -4.11
CA ALA A 34 -5.80 9.90 -4.05
C ALA A 34 -5.31 10.30 -2.64
N TYR A 35 -6.00 11.21 -1.96
CA TYR A 35 -5.67 11.58 -0.57
C TYR A 35 -5.93 10.42 0.42
N LEU A 36 -7.04 9.68 0.25
CA LEU A 36 -7.31 8.49 1.05
C LEU A 36 -6.26 7.40 0.83
N LEU A 37 -5.78 7.23 -0.41
CA LEU A 37 -4.67 6.32 -0.69
C LEU A 37 -3.35 6.81 -0.06
N THR A 38 -3.09 8.13 -0.03
CA THR A 38 -1.94 8.69 0.68
C THR A 38 -2.01 8.38 2.17
N LEU A 39 -3.17 8.61 2.79
CA LEU A 39 -3.41 8.29 4.20
C LEU A 39 -3.21 6.80 4.47
N PHE A 40 -3.78 5.93 3.62
CA PHE A 40 -3.58 4.48 3.70
C PHE A 40 -2.09 4.11 3.64
N GLY A 41 -1.32 4.71 2.72
CA GLY A 41 0.12 4.48 2.61
C GLY A 41 0.87 4.83 3.91
N VAL A 42 0.59 5.99 4.50
CA VAL A 42 1.18 6.41 5.78
C VAL A 42 0.79 5.44 6.91
N LEU A 43 -0.51 5.13 7.02
CA LEU A 43 -1.03 4.22 8.05
C LEU A 43 -0.54 2.76 7.88
N THR A 44 -0.03 2.41 6.71
CA THR A 44 0.59 1.10 6.45
C THR A 44 2.10 1.13 6.80
N ILE A 45 2.81 2.23 6.49
CA ILE A 45 4.24 2.37 6.80
C ILE A 45 4.49 2.42 8.32
N VAL A 46 3.67 3.15 9.07
CA VAL A 46 3.90 3.35 10.52
C VAL A 46 3.93 2.02 11.28
N PRO A 47 2.89 1.15 11.22
CA PRO A 47 3.00 -0.18 11.85
C PRO A 47 4.10 -1.03 11.22
N GLY A 48 4.34 -0.92 9.92
CA GLY A 48 5.46 -1.60 9.26
C GLY A 48 6.82 -1.27 9.89
N CYS A 49 7.05 -0.01 10.23
CA CYS A 49 8.26 0.41 10.95
C CYS A 49 8.30 -0.15 12.38
N ILE A 50 7.16 -0.17 13.08
CA ILE A 50 7.09 -0.77 14.42
C ILE A 50 7.43 -2.25 14.35
N HIS A 51 6.81 -2.98 13.43
CA HIS A 51 7.04 -4.42 13.26
C HIS A 51 8.49 -4.75 12.88
N SER A 52 9.13 -3.88 12.07
CA SER A 52 10.51 -4.12 11.60
C SER A 52 11.58 -3.70 12.60
N PHE A 53 11.34 -2.68 13.43
CA PHE A 53 12.41 -2.02 14.20
C PHE A 53 12.18 -1.99 15.70
N ALA A 54 10.96 -2.22 16.21
CA ALA A 54 10.75 -2.34 17.64
C ALA A 54 11.33 -3.67 18.18
N PRO A 55 11.82 -3.71 19.44
CA PRO A 55 12.48 -4.89 20.01
C PRO A 55 11.62 -6.16 19.99
N ASP A 56 10.31 -6.03 20.16
CA ASP A 56 9.34 -7.13 20.12
C ASP A 56 8.46 -7.12 18.86
N GLY A 57 8.76 -6.22 17.90
CA GLY A 57 7.94 -6.01 16.73
C GLY A 57 6.53 -5.50 17.02
N GLY A 58 6.24 -5.05 18.25
CA GLY A 58 4.91 -4.71 18.73
C GLY A 58 4.02 -5.93 19.03
N ALA A 59 4.56 -7.15 18.93
CA ALA A 59 3.81 -8.38 19.15
C ALA A 59 3.33 -8.53 20.60
N GLY A 60 4.20 -8.27 21.57
CA GLY A 60 3.85 -8.26 23.00
C GLY A 60 3.22 -6.95 23.42
N THR A 61 3.92 -5.83 23.17
CA THR A 61 3.54 -4.50 23.71
C THR A 61 2.28 -3.93 23.11
N ILE A 62 1.98 -4.19 21.83
CA ILE A 62 0.82 -3.63 21.12
C ILE A 62 -0.25 -4.70 20.85
N ALA A 63 0.18 -5.85 20.28
CA ALA A 63 -0.76 -6.91 19.95
C ALA A 63 -1.15 -7.78 21.17
N GLY A 64 -0.45 -7.66 22.32
CA GLY A 64 -0.77 -8.38 23.55
C GLY A 64 -0.55 -9.90 23.46
N LEU A 65 0.36 -10.35 22.58
CA LEU A 65 0.65 -11.76 22.40
C LEU A 65 1.61 -12.27 23.49
N ASP A 66 1.39 -13.51 23.95
CA ASP A 66 2.34 -14.20 24.83
C ASP A 66 3.58 -14.63 24.05
N LEU A 67 4.72 -14.08 24.39
CA LEU A 67 6.03 -14.37 23.77
C LEU A 67 6.86 -15.38 24.57
N SER A 68 6.32 -15.97 25.62
CA SER A 68 7.03 -16.94 26.47
C SER A 68 7.46 -18.20 25.71
N GLN A 69 6.63 -18.62 24.74
CA GLN A 69 6.93 -19.72 23.85
C GLN A 69 7.02 -19.22 22.40
N ASN A 70 8.09 -19.61 21.70
CA ASN A 70 8.31 -19.23 20.30
C ASN A 70 8.40 -17.70 20.04
N GLY A 71 8.65 -16.87 21.06
CA GLY A 71 8.67 -15.41 20.92
C GLY A 71 9.58 -14.92 19.78
N ARG A 72 10.77 -15.52 19.62
CA ARG A 72 11.68 -15.18 18.51
C ARG A 72 11.06 -15.42 17.15
N LEU A 73 10.31 -16.51 16.96
CA LEU A 73 9.63 -16.81 15.70
C LEU A 73 8.50 -15.80 15.43
N VAL A 74 7.72 -15.48 16.47
CA VAL A 74 6.64 -14.48 16.36
C VAL A 74 7.21 -13.13 15.97
N ILE A 75 8.26 -12.66 16.64
CA ILE A 75 8.94 -11.38 16.33
C ILE A 75 9.48 -11.39 14.89
N ALA A 76 10.10 -12.49 14.44
CA ALA A 76 10.60 -12.61 13.07
C ALA A 76 9.48 -12.53 12.02
N LEU A 77 8.33 -13.13 12.29
CA LEU A 77 7.15 -13.04 11.40
C LEU A 77 6.58 -11.62 11.37
N PHE A 78 6.53 -10.93 12.51
CA PHE A 78 6.15 -9.52 12.57
C PHE A 78 7.12 -8.64 11.77
N ALA A 79 8.43 -8.85 11.92
CA ALA A 79 9.45 -8.10 11.17
C ALA A 79 9.33 -8.33 9.66
N TRP A 80 9.07 -9.57 9.22
CA TRP A 80 8.83 -9.87 7.81
C TRP A 80 7.56 -9.19 7.30
N ALA A 81 6.46 -9.27 8.04
CA ALA A 81 5.23 -8.55 7.70
C ALA A 81 5.46 -7.04 7.64
N GLY A 82 6.24 -6.48 8.59
CA GLY A 82 6.61 -5.07 8.61
C GLY A 82 7.37 -4.63 7.36
N ALA A 83 8.33 -5.41 6.89
CA ALA A 83 9.08 -5.12 5.68
C ALA A 83 8.16 -5.04 4.44
N THR A 84 7.19 -5.95 4.33
CA THR A 84 6.20 -5.92 3.23
C THR A 84 5.25 -4.73 3.34
N GLN A 85 4.81 -4.36 4.55
CA GLN A 85 3.99 -3.18 4.81
C GLN A 85 4.70 -1.89 4.42
N ILE A 86 5.99 -1.73 4.75
CA ILE A 86 6.78 -0.55 4.36
C ILE A 86 6.83 -0.43 2.84
N ALA A 87 7.19 -1.51 2.13
CA ALA A 87 7.28 -1.50 0.67
C ALA A 87 5.93 -1.19 0.01
N PHE A 88 4.85 -1.82 0.49
CA PHE A 88 3.49 -1.60 -0.03
C PHE A 88 2.99 -0.18 0.24
N GLY A 89 3.24 0.35 1.43
CA GLY A 89 2.89 1.72 1.79
C GLY A 89 3.67 2.76 0.97
N ILE A 90 4.96 2.54 0.72
CA ILE A 90 5.76 3.41 -0.17
C ILE A 90 5.20 3.37 -1.59
N ALA A 91 4.82 2.20 -2.12
CA ALA A 91 4.19 2.09 -3.43
C ALA A 91 2.87 2.89 -3.48
N ALA A 92 2.03 2.81 -2.43
CA ALA A 92 0.81 3.58 -2.31
C ALA A 92 1.08 5.10 -2.33
N LEU A 93 2.11 5.57 -1.62
CA LEU A 93 2.52 6.98 -1.63
C LEU A 93 3.01 7.42 -3.02
N ILE A 94 3.86 6.64 -3.66
CA ILE A 94 4.35 6.94 -5.02
C ILE A 94 3.18 7.05 -5.99
N VAL A 95 2.24 6.11 -5.95
CA VAL A 95 1.05 6.11 -6.80
C VAL A 95 0.18 7.34 -6.52
N SER A 96 -0.18 7.59 -5.27
CA SER A 96 -1.09 8.69 -4.92
C SER A 96 -0.51 10.08 -5.18
N LEU A 97 0.81 10.24 -5.06
CA LEU A 97 1.48 11.53 -5.22
C LEU A 97 1.95 11.79 -6.65
N ARG A 98 2.32 10.75 -7.42
CA ARG A 98 2.99 10.91 -8.72
C ARG A 98 2.31 10.20 -9.88
N TYR A 99 1.60 9.10 -9.63
CA TYR A 99 0.99 8.26 -10.69
C TYR A 99 -0.49 8.06 -10.46
N ARG A 100 -1.24 9.16 -10.33
CA ARG A 100 -2.66 9.12 -9.93
C ARG A 100 -3.57 8.32 -10.85
N ASN A 101 -3.20 8.13 -12.10
CA ASN A 101 -3.92 7.23 -13.00
C ASN A 101 -3.89 5.76 -12.55
N LEU A 102 -2.96 5.38 -11.65
CA LEU A 102 -2.89 4.06 -11.03
C LEU A 102 -3.61 3.98 -9.67
N VAL A 103 -4.22 5.09 -9.19
CA VAL A 103 -4.95 5.11 -7.90
C VAL A 103 -6.05 4.05 -7.86
N PRO A 104 -6.89 3.84 -8.89
CA PRO A 104 -7.90 2.79 -8.86
C PRO A 104 -7.30 1.39 -8.68
N LEU A 105 -6.24 1.08 -9.41
CA LEU A 105 -5.55 -0.21 -9.30
C LEU A 105 -4.96 -0.41 -7.90
N MET A 106 -4.28 0.60 -7.36
CA MET A 106 -3.66 0.49 -6.04
C MET A 106 -4.70 0.37 -4.93
N LEU A 107 -5.84 1.06 -5.03
CA LEU A 107 -6.97 0.90 -4.11
C LEU A 107 -7.61 -0.49 -4.21
N ALA A 108 -7.73 -1.06 -5.42
CA ALA A 108 -8.23 -2.42 -5.60
C ALA A 108 -7.30 -3.45 -4.92
N LEU A 109 -5.98 -3.29 -5.06
CA LEU A 109 -4.99 -4.14 -4.38
C LEU A 109 -5.04 -3.96 -2.85
N ALA A 110 -5.22 -2.73 -2.36
CA ALA A 110 -5.39 -2.46 -0.94
C ALA A 110 -6.69 -3.09 -0.40
N CYS A 111 -7.80 -2.99 -1.13
CA CYS A 111 -9.05 -3.66 -0.77
C CYS A 111 -8.87 -5.19 -0.72
N LEU A 112 -8.20 -5.78 -1.71
CA LEU A 112 -7.92 -7.22 -1.73
C LEU A 112 -7.09 -7.64 -0.52
N GLU A 113 -5.98 -6.96 -0.27
CA GLU A 113 -5.08 -7.25 0.86
C GLU A 113 -5.81 -7.16 2.20
N ARG A 114 -6.57 -6.06 2.44
CA ARG A 114 -7.33 -5.88 3.68
C ARG A 114 -8.50 -6.84 3.80
N THR A 115 -9.13 -7.25 2.70
CA THR A 115 -10.17 -8.30 2.71
C THR A 115 -9.56 -9.65 3.12
N MET A 116 -8.41 -10.03 2.56
CA MET A 116 -7.72 -11.26 2.96
C MET A 116 -7.32 -11.21 4.43
N HIS A 117 -6.83 -10.08 4.92
CA HIS A 117 -6.52 -9.88 6.33
C HIS A 117 -7.77 -10.06 7.21
N ALA A 118 -8.88 -9.40 6.86
CA ALA A 118 -10.14 -9.52 7.59
C ALA A 118 -10.67 -10.97 7.62
N LEU A 119 -10.64 -11.67 6.49
CA LEU A 119 -11.05 -13.08 6.40
C LEU A 119 -10.15 -13.97 7.28
N ASN A 120 -8.84 -13.79 7.24
CA ASN A 120 -7.93 -14.52 8.12
C ASN A 120 -8.24 -14.25 9.59
N ALA A 121 -8.35 -12.97 9.98
CA ALA A 121 -8.54 -12.58 11.37
C ALA A 121 -9.90 -13.01 11.94
N TRP A 122 -10.96 -13.02 11.14
CA TRP A 122 -12.33 -13.17 11.65
C TRP A 122 -13.01 -14.48 11.25
N VAL A 123 -12.58 -15.11 10.16
CA VAL A 123 -13.24 -16.31 9.62
C VAL A 123 -12.34 -17.53 9.73
N PHE A 124 -11.10 -17.46 9.25
CA PHE A 124 -10.29 -18.67 9.09
C PHE A 124 -9.50 -19.06 10.33
N THR A 125 -8.88 -18.11 11.05
CA THR A 125 -8.00 -18.43 12.17
C THR A 125 -8.63 -18.22 13.53
N GLY A 126 -9.65 -17.38 13.65
CA GLY A 126 -10.32 -17.10 14.92
C GLY A 126 -9.36 -16.55 16.00
N ALA A 127 -9.89 -16.24 17.17
CA ALA A 127 -9.06 -15.93 18.33
C ALA A 127 -9.01 -17.15 19.26
N ALA A 128 -7.92 -17.91 19.24
CA ALA A 128 -7.76 -19.08 20.08
C ALA A 128 -7.87 -18.77 21.59
N THR A 129 -7.52 -17.54 21.98
CA THR A 129 -7.50 -17.06 23.39
C THR A 129 -8.63 -16.06 23.69
N GLY A 130 -9.53 -15.76 22.74
CA GLY A 130 -10.52 -14.70 22.88
C GLY A 130 -9.97 -13.28 22.72
N HIS A 131 -8.64 -13.09 22.78
CA HIS A 131 -7.97 -11.82 22.57
C HIS A 131 -7.76 -11.55 21.07
N ARG A 132 -8.05 -10.34 20.62
CA ARG A 132 -7.81 -9.91 19.24
C ARG A 132 -6.91 -8.67 19.23
N PRO A 133 -5.81 -8.68 18.46
CA PRO A 133 -4.98 -7.49 18.27
C PRO A 133 -5.78 -6.30 17.75
N PRO A 134 -5.41 -5.05 18.10
CA PRO A 134 -6.09 -3.83 17.65
C PRO A 134 -6.25 -3.72 16.13
N GLU A 135 -5.31 -4.26 15.38
CA GLU A 135 -5.32 -4.27 13.92
C GLU A 135 -6.53 -5.03 13.33
N HIS A 136 -7.00 -6.09 14.00
CA HIS A 136 -8.19 -6.83 13.57
C HIS A 136 -9.44 -5.94 13.55
N TYR A 137 -9.57 -5.00 14.49
CA TYR A 137 -10.67 -4.01 14.52
C TYR A 137 -10.43 -2.90 13.52
N ALA A 138 -9.18 -2.42 13.40
CA ALA A 138 -8.83 -1.35 12.48
C ALA A 138 -9.14 -1.75 11.02
N VAL A 139 -8.92 -3.01 10.64
CA VAL A 139 -9.22 -3.47 9.28
C VAL A 139 -10.72 -3.45 8.97
N LEU A 140 -11.59 -3.77 9.94
CA LEU A 140 -13.04 -3.70 9.73
C LEU A 140 -13.53 -2.27 9.52
N LEU A 141 -12.91 -1.29 10.21
CA LEU A 141 -13.25 0.13 10.05
C LEU A 141 -12.66 0.72 8.76
N GLY A 142 -11.45 0.32 8.40
CA GLY A 142 -10.73 0.82 7.23
C GLY A 142 -11.25 0.27 5.90
N LEU A 143 -11.71 -0.98 5.89
CA LEU A 143 -12.12 -1.65 4.65
C LEU A 143 -13.29 -0.96 3.92
N PRO A 144 -14.39 -0.54 4.58
CA PRO A 144 -15.45 0.24 3.93
C PRO A 144 -14.95 1.56 3.34
N LEU A 145 -14.02 2.24 4.01
CA LEU A 145 -13.42 3.49 3.53
C LEU A 145 -12.59 3.26 2.27
N LEU A 146 -11.83 2.17 2.20
CA LEU A 146 -11.06 1.80 1.02
C LEU A 146 -11.97 1.45 -0.16
N PHE A 147 -13.07 0.71 0.06
CA PHE A 147 -14.05 0.45 -0.99
C PHE A 147 -14.73 1.74 -1.48
N ALA A 148 -15.09 2.65 -0.58
CA ALA A 148 -15.63 3.95 -0.96
C ALA A 148 -14.61 4.76 -1.77
N ALA A 149 -13.34 4.78 -1.36
CA ALA A 149 -12.26 5.43 -2.09
C ALA A 149 -12.07 4.82 -3.49
N LEU A 150 -12.13 3.48 -3.61
CA LEU A 150 -12.06 2.79 -4.90
C LEU A 150 -13.23 3.21 -5.81
N LEU A 151 -14.46 3.18 -5.33
CA LEU A 151 -15.62 3.60 -6.11
C LEU A 151 -15.53 5.07 -6.55
N LEU A 152 -15.05 5.95 -5.68
CA LEU A 152 -14.81 7.36 -6.02
C LEU A 152 -13.70 7.54 -7.06
N SER A 153 -12.69 6.69 -7.04
CA SER A 153 -11.57 6.75 -8.00
C SER A 153 -11.97 6.34 -9.41
N LEU A 154 -13.03 5.56 -9.55
CA LEU A 154 -13.58 5.08 -10.84
C LEU A 154 -14.63 6.01 -11.43
N ARG A 155 -15.07 7.05 -10.69
CA ARG A 155 -16.01 8.04 -11.19
C ARG A 155 -15.24 9.16 -11.89
N ASP A 156 -15.53 9.40 -13.16
CA ASP A 156 -15.02 10.59 -13.85
C ASP A 156 -15.53 11.84 -13.14
N ARG A 157 -14.63 12.80 -12.94
CA ARG A 157 -15.06 14.13 -12.54
C ARG A 157 -15.90 14.67 -13.70
N ALA A 158 -17.18 14.87 -13.45
CA ALA A 158 -18.00 15.63 -14.37
C ALA A 158 -17.22 16.92 -14.70
N THR A 159 -16.98 17.14 -15.98
CA THR A 159 -16.48 18.43 -16.46
C THR A 159 -17.49 19.49 -16.04
N ALA A 160 -17.16 20.17 -14.95
CA ALA A 160 -17.90 21.34 -14.50
C ALA A 160 -17.53 22.52 -15.38
#